data_bb83b2aa0bfc5761c3b80ab495ea5cd3
#
_entry.id   bb83b2aa0bfc5761c3b80ab495ea5cd3
#
_cell.length_a   1.000
_cell.length_b   1.000
_cell.length_c   1.000
_cell.angle_alpha   90.00
_cell.angle_beta   90.00
_cell.angle_gamma   90.00
#
_symmetry.space_group_name_H-M   'P 1'
#
loop_
_entity.id
_entity.type
_entity.pdbx_description
1 polymer ?
#
loop_
_entity_poly.entity_id
_entity_poly.type
_entity_poly.pdbx_seq_one_letter_code
_entity_poly.pdbx_strand_id
1 'polypeptide(L)'
;MANCITEARVTPHVHVGRWDNALAGIEKAVEAHRVELALAGIPLKLGFAAEVRLAYEVLPLIEAGHVPFLGELNGYKVMLLELPHSHVPVGSDQFVAWPPHRGIRPIVAHPGRHQESQPSAPGAPPRAPAGPAGP
;
A
#
# COMPACT_ATOMS: atom_id res chain seq x y z
N MET A 1 20.45 -11.71 -19.51
CA MET A 1 19.75 -12.79 -18.82
C MET A 1 18.58 -12.22 -18.03
N ALA A 2 17.41 -12.77 -18.21
CA ALA A 2 16.24 -12.30 -17.50
C ALA A 2 16.40 -12.52 -15.98
N ASN A 3 15.89 -11.60 -15.16
CA ASN A 3 15.95 -11.64 -13.70
C ASN A 3 15.11 -12.77 -13.06
N CYS A 4 14.68 -13.75 -13.82
CA CYS A 4 13.87 -14.89 -13.36
C CYS A 4 12.59 -14.52 -12.60
N ILE A 5 12.04 -13.34 -12.85
CA ILE A 5 10.74 -12.93 -12.31
C ILE A 5 9.65 -13.62 -13.13
N THR A 6 8.89 -14.50 -12.50
CA THR A 6 7.83 -15.27 -13.15
C THR A 6 6.43 -14.78 -12.76
N GLU A 7 6.33 -14.04 -11.67
CA GLU A 7 5.07 -13.47 -11.17
C GLU A 7 5.31 -12.07 -10.61
N ALA A 8 4.41 -11.15 -10.88
CA ALA A 8 4.39 -9.81 -10.33
C ALA A 8 2.97 -9.41 -9.92
N ARG A 9 2.86 -8.51 -8.95
CA ARG A 9 1.58 -7.89 -8.57
C ARG A 9 1.68 -6.39 -8.71
N VAL A 10 0.77 -5.80 -9.48
CA VAL A 10 0.64 -4.35 -9.56
C VAL A 10 -0.19 -3.86 -8.38
N THR A 11 0.23 -2.75 -7.79
CA THR A 11 -0.38 -2.19 -6.57
C THR A 11 -0.68 -0.70 -6.77
N PRO A 12 -1.69 -0.35 -7.60
CA PRO A 12 -2.07 1.04 -7.77
C PRO A 12 -2.52 1.66 -6.46
N HIS A 13 -2.29 2.96 -6.32
CA HIS A 13 -2.68 3.70 -5.14
C HIS A 13 -4.20 3.81 -5.00
N VAL A 14 -4.71 3.52 -3.81
CA VAL A 14 -6.07 3.85 -3.39
C VAL A 14 -5.99 4.95 -2.35
N HIS A 15 -6.27 6.16 -2.76
CA HIS A 15 -6.29 7.36 -1.94
C HIS A 15 -7.60 8.10 -2.20
N VAL A 16 -8.56 7.94 -1.30
CA VAL A 16 -9.90 8.51 -1.43
C VAL A 16 -9.83 10.03 -1.68
N GLY A 17 -10.55 10.49 -2.69
CA GLY A 17 -10.56 11.88 -3.12
C GLY A 17 -9.39 12.32 -4.01
N ARG A 18 -8.36 11.48 -4.19
CA ARG A 18 -7.23 11.77 -5.07
C ARG A 18 -7.00 10.68 -6.13
N TRP A 19 -7.04 9.43 -5.72
CA TRP A 19 -6.88 8.25 -6.57
C TRP A 19 -7.97 7.25 -6.24
N ASP A 20 -9.15 7.46 -6.78
CA ASP A 20 -10.34 6.61 -6.53
C ASP A 20 -10.30 5.36 -7.42
N ASN A 21 -9.27 4.53 -7.23
CA ASN A 21 -9.12 3.27 -7.94
C ASN A 21 -9.99 2.19 -7.29
N ALA A 22 -11.15 1.94 -7.88
CA ALA A 22 -12.02 0.85 -7.47
C ALA A 22 -11.50 -0.50 -7.99
N LEU A 23 -11.83 -1.58 -7.27
CA LEU A 23 -11.45 -2.95 -7.62
C LEU A 23 -11.72 -3.28 -9.10
N ALA A 24 -12.90 -2.98 -9.60
CA ALA A 24 -13.28 -3.27 -11.00
C ALA A 24 -12.40 -2.54 -12.03
N GLY A 25 -11.99 -1.30 -11.74
CA GLY A 25 -11.08 -0.53 -12.61
C GLY A 25 -9.67 -1.11 -12.62
N ILE A 26 -9.17 -1.52 -11.47
CA ILE A 26 -7.86 -2.18 -11.33
C ILE A 26 -7.86 -3.50 -12.10
N GLU A 27 -8.89 -4.31 -11.90
CA GLU A 27 -9.05 -5.61 -12.56
C GLU A 27 -9.05 -5.47 -14.09
N LYS A 28 -9.82 -4.53 -14.62
CA LYS A 28 -9.89 -4.22 -16.05
C LYS A 28 -8.53 -3.79 -16.61
N ALA A 29 -7.81 -2.93 -15.91
CA ALA A 29 -6.50 -2.44 -16.34
C ALA A 29 -5.46 -3.58 -16.35
N VAL A 30 -5.48 -4.45 -15.34
CA VAL A 30 -4.59 -5.61 -15.27
C VAL A 30 -4.89 -6.62 -16.36
N GLU A 31 -6.15 -6.86 -16.67
CA GLU A 31 -6.52 -7.76 -17.76
C GLU A 31 -6.03 -7.25 -19.13
N ALA A 32 -6.12 -5.96 -19.39
CA ALA A 32 -5.54 -5.35 -20.57
C ALA A 32 -4.02 -5.59 -20.66
N HIS A 33 -3.29 -5.44 -19.55
CA HIS A 33 -1.85 -5.71 -19.50
C HIS A 33 -1.51 -7.19 -19.69
N ARG A 34 -2.33 -8.10 -19.20
CA ARG A 34 -2.16 -9.54 -19.42
C ARG A 34 -2.25 -9.88 -20.92
N VAL A 35 -3.18 -9.28 -21.62
CA VAL A 35 -3.31 -9.43 -23.09
C VAL A 35 -2.05 -8.92 -23.78
N GLU A 36 -1.56 -7.75 -23.42
CA GLU A 36 -0.33 -7.18 -24.01
C GLU A 36 0.89 -8.08 -23.74
N LEU A 37 1.05 -8.61 -22.53
CA LEU A 37 2.12 -9.55 -22.20
C LEU A 37 2.05 -10.83 -23.04
N ALA A 38 0.85 -11.36 -23.21
CA ALA A 38 0.63 -12.55 -24.04
C ALA A 38 0.98 -12.29 -25.50
N LEU A 39 0.55 -11.15 -26.07
CA LEU A 39 0.88 -10.75 -27.44
C LEU A 39 2.40 -10.53 -27.64
N ALA A 40 3.08 -10.03 -26.61
CA ALA A 40 4.53 -9.85 -26.62
C ALA A 40 5.32 -11.15 -26.37
N GLY A 41 4.64 -12.27 -26.09
CA GLY A 41 5.28 -13.55 -25.78
C GLY A 41 6.02 -13.55 -24.44
N ILE A 42 5.63 -12.68 -23.50
CA ILE A 42 6.26 -12.56 -22.17
C ILE A 42 5.49 -13.44 -21.17
N PRO A 43 6.10 -14.53 -20.63
CA PRO A 43 5.42 -15.47 -19.75
C PRO A 43 5.41 -14.98 -18.29
N LEU A 44 5.01 -13.73 -18.07
CA LEU A 44 4.87 -13.14 -16.74
C LEU A 44 3.43 -13.27 -16.24
N LYS A 45 3.26 -13.91 -15.10
CA LYS A 45 1.97 -13.92 -14.39
C LYS A 45 1.76 -12.59 -13.70
N LEU A 46 0.71 -11.88 -14.06
CA LEU A 46 0.37 -10.59 -13.50
C LEU A 46 -0.85 -10.70 -12.60
N GLY A 47 -0.65 -10.45 -11.31
CA GLY A 47 -1.71 -10.27 -10.31
C GLY A 47 -1.91 -8.79 -10.00
N PHE A 48 -2.87 -8.51 -9.13
CA PHE A 48 -3.13 -7.16 -8.65
C PHE A 48 -3.45 -7.12 -7.16
N ALA A 49 -3.21 -5.97 -6.56
CA ALA A 49 -3.58 -5.59 -5.22
C ALA A 49 -3.80 -4.07 -5.22
N ALA A 50 -3.80 -3.45 -4.05
CA ALA A 50 -3.80 -2.00 -3.93
C ALA A 50 -2.78 -1.57 -2.88
N GLU A 51 -2.15 -0.43 -3.10
CA GLU A 51 -1.42 0.31 -2.08
C GLU A 51 -2.40 1.32 -1.46
N VAL A 52 -2.84 1.03 -0.24
CA VAL A 52 -3.93 1.74 0.42
C VAL A 52 -3.38 2.86 1.29
N ARG A 53 -3.75 4.10 1.01
CA ARG A 53 -3.40 5.24 1.85
C ARG A 53 -4.15 5.18 3.17
N LEU A 54 -3.42 5.30 4.28
CA LEU A 54 -4.00 5.35 5.62
C LEU A 54 -4.92 6.57 5.77
N ALA A 55 -6.23 6.34 5.79
CA ALA A 55 -7.27 7.32 6.00
C ALA A 55 -8.56 6.66 6.49
N TYR A 56 -9.35 7.35 7.31
CA TYR A 56 -10.61 6.79 7.82
C TYR A 56 -11.62 6.49 6.71
N GLU A 57 -11.58 7.26 5.63
CA GLU A 57 -12.47 7.13 4.47
C GLU A 57 -12.27 5.82 3.71
N VAL A 58 -11.13 5.14 3.88
CA VAL A 58 -10.87 3.86 3.22
C VAL A 58 -11.53 2.68 3.93
N LEU A 59 -11.88 2.83 5.21
CA LEU A 59 -12.47 1.74 6.01
C LEU A 59 -13.76 1.17 5.40
N PRO A 60 -14.73 1.99 4.98
CA PRO A 60 -15.94 1.48 4.33
C PRO A 60 -15.66 0.72 3.03
N LEU A 61 -14.62 1.13 2.28
CA LEU A 61 -14.21 0.45 1.05
C LEU A 61 -13.63 -0.94 1.33
N ILE A 62 -12.85 -1.06 2.39
CA ILE A 62 -12.29 -2.34 2.83
C ILE A 62 -13.42 -3.27 3.28
N GLU A 63 -14.35 -2.78 4.07
CA GLU A 63 -15.50 -3.56 4.57
C GLU A 63 -16.45 -4.00 3.45
N ALA A 64 -16.61 -3.17 2.44
CA ALA A 64 -17.42 -3.50 1.26
C ALA A 64 -16.71 -4.44 0.26
N GLY A 65 -15.44 -4.79 0.48
CA GLY A 65 -14.68 -5.65 -0.42
C GLY A 65 -14.22 -4.96 -1.70
N HIS A 66 -14.14 -3.64 -1.73
CA HIS A 66 -13.71 -2.85 -2.89
C HIS A 66 -12.19 -2.66 -2.98
N VAL A 67 -11.44 -3.14 -2.01
CA VAL A 67 -9.97 -3.05 -1.96
C VAL A 67 -9.37 -4.43 -2.20
N PRO A 68 -8.57 -4.63 -3.26
CA PRO A 68 -7.89 -5.89 -3.49
C PRO A 68 -6.72 -6.07 -2.53
N PHE A 69 -6.57 -7.26 -1.97
CA PHE A 69 -5.49 -7.64 -1.07
C PHE A 69 -4.30 -8.24 -1.84
N LEU A 70 -3.10 -8.18 -1.26
CA LEU A 70 -1.90 -8.83 -1.82
C LEU A 70 -2.04 -10.35 -1.89
N GLY A 71 -2.74 -10.93 -0.95
CA GLY A 71 -2.94 -12.37 -0.84
C GLY A 71 -3.44 -12.75 0.55
N GLU A 72 -3.25 -14.01 0.90
CA GLU A 72 -3.62 -14.55 2.19
C GLU A 72 -2.41 -15.26 2.82
N LEU A 73 -2.19 -15.04 4.10
CA LEU A 73 -1.13 -15.65 4.87
C LEU A 73 -1.65 -16.05 6.25
N ASN A 74 -1.56 -17.35 6.57
CA ASN A 74 -1.98 -17.89 7.86
C ASN A 74 -3.45 -17.54 8.24
N GLY A 75 -4.35 -17.53 7.26
CA GLY A 75 -5.76 -17.17 7.45
C GLY A 75 -6.05 -15.68 7.49
N TYR A 76 -5.02 -14.81 7.34
CA TYR A 76 -5.18 -13.36 7.27
C TYR A 76 -5.05 -12.88 5.82
N LYS A 77 -5.94 -11.98 5.42
CA LYS A 77 -5.78 -11.22 4.18
C LYS A 77 -4.67 -10.18 4.36
N VAL A 78 -3.73 -10.12 3.44
CA VAL A 78 -2.59 -9.22 3.51
C VAL A 78 -2.88 -7.95 2.73
N MET A 79 -2.76 -6.80 3.38
CA MET A 79 -3.02 -5.48 2.81
C MET A 79 -1.73 -4.65 2.79
N LEU A 80 -1.42 -4.04 1.64
CA LEU A 80 -0.33 -3.08 1.54
C LEU A 80 -0.85 -1.70 1.96
N LEU A 81 -0.23 -1.12 2.99
CA LEU A 81 -0.64 0.13 3.63
C LEU A 81 0.41 1.21 3.43
N GLU A 82 0.03 2.33 2.84
CA GLU A 82 0.86 3.52 2.75
C GLU A 82 0.52 4.49 3.87
N LEU A 83 1.54 4.89 4.63
CA LEU A 83 1.39 5.93 5.65
C LEU A 83 1.51 7.33 5.02
N PRO A 84 0.87 8.37 5.56
CA PRO A 84 1.05 9.75 5.12
C PRO A 84 2.51 10.21 5.22
N HIS A 85 3.03 10.96 4.25
CA HIS A 85 4.46 11.33 4.20
C HIS A 85 4.90 12.29 5.29
N SER A 86 4.03 13.18 5.73
CA SER A 86 4.38 14.31 6.62
C SER A 86 4.22 14.01 8.10
N HIS A 87 3.33 13.11 8.46
CA HIS A 87 3.02 12.75 9.85
C HIS A 87 2.25 11.44 9.91
N VAL A 88 2.38 10.74 11.02
CA VAL A 88 1.49 9.63 11.35
C VAL A 88 0.23 10.25 11.99
N PRO A 89 -0.97 10.08 11.42
CA PRO A 89 -2.18 10.66 11.99
C PRO A 89 -2.41 10.20 13.42
N VAL A 90 -2.92 11.08 14.27
CA VAL A 90 -3.33 10.73 15.64
C VAL A 90 -4.36 9.60 15.56
N GLY A 91 -4.16 8.53 16.34
CA GLY A 91 -5.01 7.34 16.30
C GLY A 91 -4.60 6.29 15.25
N SER A 92 -3.48 6.49 14.55
CA SER A 92 -2.96 5.50 13.59
C SER A 92 -2.59 4.17 14.22
N ASP A 93 -2.22 4.17 15.50
CA ASP A 93 -2.02 2.97 16.30
C ASP A 93 -3.30 2.13 16.38
N GLN A 94 -4.45 2.76 16.58
CA GLN A 94 -5.76 2.10 16.54
C GLN A 94 -6.11 1.63 15.14
N PHE A 95 -5.76 2.40 14.10
CA PHE A 95 -5.98 2.02 12.72
C PHE A 95 -5.10 0.83 12.31
N VAL A 96 -3.85 0.77 12.75
CA VAL A 96 -2.96 -0.37 12.50
C VAL A 96 -3.39 -1.59 13.31
N ALA A 97 -3.96 -1.40 14.51
CA ALA A 97 -4.50 -2.47 15.33
C ALA A 97 -5.87 -2.99 14.84
N TRP A 98 -6.65 -2.17 14.15
CA TRP A 98 -7.98 -2.54 13.66
C TRP A 98 -8.00 -3.70 12.65
N PRO A 99 -7.11 -3.75 11.63
CA PRO A 99 -7.11 -4.81 10.66
C PRO A 99 -6.96 -6.22 11.23
N PRO A 100 -6.11 -6.51 12.23
CA PRO A 100 -5.99 -7.84 12.80
C PRO A 100 -7.30 -8.39 13.38
N HIS A 101 -8.13 -7.54 13.96
CA HIS A 101 -9.46 -7.92 14.47
C HIS A 101 -10.46 -8.26 13.38
N ARG A 102 -10.19 -7.87 12.14
CA ARG A 102 -11.00 -8.16 10.95
C ARG A 102 -10.36 -9.23 10.04
N GLY A 103 -9.35 -9.93 10.53
CA GLY A 103 -8.63 -10.93 9.75
C GLY A 103 -7.75 -10.33 8.65
N ILE A 104 -7.30 -9.10 8.80
CA ILE A 104 -6.44 -8.38 7.85
C ILE A 104 -5.08 -8.13 8.52
N ARG A 105 -4.01 -8.44 7.81
CA ARG A 105 -2.63 -8.14 8.22
C ARG A 105 -2.05 -7.04 7.34
N PRO A 106 -1.79 -5.85 7.89
CA PRO A 106 -1.16 -4.77 7.12
C PRO A 106 0.34 -5.01 6.96
N ILE A 107 0.86 -4.64 5.78
CA ILE A 107 2.29 -4.49 5.50
C ILE A 107 2.50 -3.02 5.12
N VAL A 108 3.41 -2.34 5.81
CA VAL A 108 3.70 -0.93 5.53
C VAL A 108 4.56 -0.82 4.28
N ALA A 109 4.06 -0.06 3.29
CA ALA A 109 4.80 0.24 2.07
C ALA A 109 5.91 1.27 2.37
N HIS A 110 7.05 1.10 1.71
CA HIS A 110 8.22 2.01 1.72
C HIS A 110 8.42 2.77 3.06
N PRO A 111 8.60 2.08 4.19
CA PRO A 111 8.66 2.70 5.51
C PRO A 111 9.81 3.72 5.65
N GLY A 112 10.89 3.58 4.86
CA GLY A 112 12.01 4.51 4.85
C GLY A 112 11.70 5.93 4.34
N ARG A 113 10.54 6.14 3.72
CA ARG A 113 10.07 7.47 3.32
C ARG A 113 9.42 8.24 4.46
N HIS A 114 9.15 7.57 5.58
CA HIS A 114 8.57 8.16 6.79
C HIS A 114 9.67 8.67 7.69
N GLN A 115 9.68 9.97 7.97
CA GLN A 115 10.64 10.58 8.90
C GLN A 115 10.43 10.08 10.34
N GLU A 116 9.18 9.82 10.73
CA GLU A 116 8.83 9.34 12.07
C GLU A 116 8.98 7.82 12.25
N SER A 117 9.03 7.06 11.16
CA SER A 117 9.20 5.61 11.21
C SER A 117 10.65 5.15 11.21
N GLN A 118 11.61 6.06 11.04
CA GLN A 118 13.02 5.71 11.11
C GLN A 118 13.44 5.53 12.57
N PRO A 119 13.99 4.37 12.96
CA PRO A 119 14.55 4.23 14.27
C PRO A 119 15.67 5.27 14.45
N SER A 120 15.58 6.07 15.51
CA SER A 120 16.67 6.97 15.89
C SER A 120 17.92 6.13 16.10
N ALA A 121 18.99 6.43 15.37
CA ALA A 121 20.27 5.76 15.59
C ALA A 121 20.67 5.97 17.06
N PRO A 122 21.14 4.93 17.77
CA PRO A 122 21.58 5.08 19.14
C PRO A 122 22.66 6.18 19.23
N GLY A 123 22.39 7.24 19.97
CA GLY A 123 23.32 8.34 20.15
C GLY A 123 23.18 9.52 19.19
N ALA A 124 22.20 9.54 18.29
CA ALA A 124 21.93 10.72 17.48
C ALA A 124 21.27 11.82 18.36
N PRO A 125 21.75 13.07 18.32
CA PRO A 125 21.08 14.17 19.01
C PRO A 125 19.68 14.40 18.44
N PRO A 126 18.72 14.87 19.26
CA PRO A 126 17.38 15.17 18.78
C PRO A 126 17.47 16.17 17.60
N ARG A 127 16.82 15.83 16.50
CA ARG A 127 16.75 16.73 15.34
C ARG A 127 16.07 18.02 15.76
N ALA A 128 16.72 19.14 15.50
CA ALA A 128 16.11 20.45 15.68
C ALA A 128 14.82 20.54 14.85
N PRO A 129 13.75 21.17 15.38
CA PRO A 129 12.54 21.39 14.61
C PRO A 129 12.90 22.13 13.33
N ALA A 130 12.34 21.67 12.21
CA ALA A 130 12.50 22.34 10.94
C ALA A 130 12.00 23.79 11.11
N GLY A 131 12.91 24.75 10.92
CA GLY A 131 12.56 26.17 10.95
C GLY A 131 11.47 26.47 9.91
N PRO A 132 10.70 27.54 10.10
CA PRO A 132 9.69 27.94 9.14
C PRO A 132 10.33 28.11 7.75
N ALA A 133 9.70 27.53 6.74
CA ALA A 133 10.09 27.75 5.36
C ALA A 133 10.06 29.27 5.10
N GLY A 134 11.19 29.84 4.75
CA GLY A 134 11.31 31.26 4.40
C GLY A 134 10.46 31.58 3.17
N PRO A 135 10.16 32.87 2.92
CA PRO A 135 9.31 33.36 1.86
C PRO A 135 9.79 32.95 0.45
#